data_a615ba73f2d0d0503374ce639cbbecdb
#
_entry.id   a615ba73f2d0d0503374ce639cbbecdb
#
_cell.length_a   1.000
_cell.length_b   1.000
_cell.length_c   1.000
_cell.angle_alpha   90.00
_cell.angle_beta   90.00
_cell.angle_gamma   90.00
#
_symmetry.space_group_name_H-M   'P 1'
#
loop_
_entity.id
_entity.type
_entity.pdbx_description
1 polymer ?
#
loop_
_entity_poly.entity_id
_entity_poly.type
_entity_poly.pdbx_seq_one_letter_code
_entity_poly.pdbx_strand_id
1 'polypeptide(L)'
;MCLYPFWNFKLDASVFLYLDSPKNAMASVSTGFIILRILVILLLSGFVTWILYRITPRYLPPANRKITGTLATILLGGVLFIIIRGGVSESTSNIGQVYFCNDEFLNHSAVNPAFSLIASAGKTKNYSEQFNYFDETHRKELFDNLYPTGGENTVELLNTKRPDILIILMEGFGATMVESLGGVKGASPNIDRLSKEGIWFTQCYANSFRTDRGTICTFSGYQSFPDLSVMKIPAKSRTLPSIAGKLAKEGYHTDFLYGGDINFTNMKSYLLESGYQNLTADTDFPMSQHQNAWGVNDDITFDHLYQMIKDRGDSPWHTAFLTLSSHEPFEVPYHRLKEKQPNAFAFTDHCLGEFVERIRKTPVWNNLLIVCLPDHGFYYPAEGNGHDARIHHIPMLWLGGAVKQPMVINQVMNQRDLAATLLAQLGIDHSEFNFSRNILSTAYTYPFAYWTFGGGFAFADSTGVTLVDINADRPMLEIPSPDENRILRGKAILQSSYDDLGER
;
A
#
# COMPACT_ATOMS: atom_id res chain seq x y z
N MET A 1 -17.75 -12.41 -18.18
CA MET A 1 -18.23 -11.28 -19.00
C MET A 1 -19.68 -10.88 -18.76
N CYS A 2 -20.61 -11.81 -18.55
CA CYS A 2 -22.04 -11.45 -18.39
C CYS A 2 -22.39 -10.64 -17.13
N LEU A 3 -21.56 -10.68 -16.08
CA LEU A 3 -21.76 -9.92 -14.85
C LEU A 3 -21.02 -8.59 -14.84
N TYR A 4 -20.04 -8.38 -15.73
CA TYR A 4 -19.23 -7.18 -15.78
C TYR A 4 -20.05 -5.88 -15.92
N PRO A 5 -21.11 -5.81 -16.77
CA PRO A 5 -21.94 -4.60 -16.88
C PRO A 5 -22.67 -4.21 -15.59
N PHE A 6 -22.82 -5.14 -14.64
CA PHE A 6 -23.50 -4.90 -13.38
C PHE A 6 -22.53 -4.54 -12.25
N TRP A 7 -21.30 -5.06 -12.30
CA TRP A 7 -20.34 -4.92 -11.20
C TRP A 7 -19.11 -4.07 -11.54
N ASN A 8 -18.92 -3.77 -12.82
CA ASN A 8 -17.71 -3.11 -13.33
C ASN A 8 -16.41 -3.76 -12.81
N PHE A 9 -16.48 -5.07 -12.52
CA PHE A 9 -15.34 -5.85 -12.04
C PHE A 9 -15.41 -7.28 -12.57
N LYS A 10 -14.27 -7.99 -12.50
CA LYS A 10 -14.21 -9.42 -12.89
C LYS A 10 -14.92 -10.27 -11.84
N LEU A 11 -15.50 -11.39 -12.27
CA LEU A 11 -16.13 -12.36 -11.38
C LEU A 11 -15.15 -12.75 -10.26
N ASP A 12 -15.54 -12.50 -9.02
CA ASP A 12 -14.83 -12.88 -7.80
C ASP A 12 -15.77 -13.55 -6.79
N ALA A 13 -15.25 -13.92 -5.62
CA ALA A 13 -16.02 -14.65 -4.62
C ALA A 13 -17.08 -13.81 -3.92
N SER A 14 -17.15 -12.49 -4.14
CA SER A 14 -18.24 -11.64 -3.63
C SER A 14 -19.60 -12.09 -4.17
N VAL A 15 -19.63 -12.78 -5.31
CA VAL A 15 -20.85 -13.40 -5.82
C VAL A 15 -21.53 -14.32 -4.81
N PHE A 16 -20.76 -14.98 -3.94
CA PHE A 16 -21.33 -15.90 -2.95
C PHE A 16 -22.08 -15.17 -1.83
N LEU A 17 -21.75 -13.92 -1.52
CA LEU A 17 -22.51 -13.10 -0.56
C LEU A 17 -23.94 -12.83 -1.02
N TYR A 18 -24.18 -12.81 -2.33
CA TYR A 18 -25.53 -12.66 -2.89
C TYR A 18 -26.36 -13.94 -2.82
N LEU A 19 -25.74 -15.09 -2.57
CA LEU A 19 -26.47 -16.36 -2.39
C LEU A 19 -27.23 -16.42 -1.05
N ASP A 20 -26.81 -15.59 -0.08
CA ASP A 20 -27.51 -15.47 1.21
C ASP A 20 -28.86 -14.76 1.07
N SER A 21 -29.05 -13.98 -0.01
CA SER A 21 -30.32 -13.32 -0.38
C SER A 21 -30.68 -13.52 -1.85
N PRO A 22 -31.04 -14.74 -2.29
CA PRO A 22 -31.31 -15.04 -3.69
C PRO A 22 -32.41 -14.16 -4.33
N LYS A 23 -33.40 -13.74 -3.54
CA LYS A 23 -34.46 -12.83 -3.97
C LYS A 23 -33.92 -11.48 -4.43
N ASN A 24 -32.97 -10.90 -3.69
CA ASN A 24 -32.37 -9.62 -4.00
C ASN A 24 -31.40 -9.73 -5.21
N ALA A 25 -30.64 -10.82 -5.28
CA ALA A 25 -29.77 -11.11 -6.41
C ALA A 25 -30.54 -11.27 -7.73
N MET A 26 -31.73 -11.88 -7.68
CA MET A 26 -32.58 -12.09 -8.86
C MET A 26 -33.41 -10.86 -9.22
N ALA A 27 -33.65 -9.92 -8.33
CA ALA A 27 -34.42 -8.71 -8.58
C ALA A 27 -33.81 -7.80 -9.65
N SER A 28 -32.48 -7.85 -9.83
CA SER A 28 -31.72 -7.01 -10.76
C SER A 28 -31.66 -7.54 -12.20
N VAL A 29 -32.17 -8.74 -12.47
CA VAL A 29 -32.08 -9.38 -13.80
C VAL A 29 -33.42 -9.99 -14.22
N SER A 30 -33.74 -9.90 -15.52
CA SER A 30 -34.98 -10.48 -16.04
C SER A 30 -34.96 -12.02 -16.00
N THR A 31 -36.10 -12.62 -15.71
CA THR A 31 -36.27 -14.10 -15.69
C THR A 31 -35.84 -14.74 -17.01
N GLY A 32 -36.10 -14.09 -18.15
CA GLY A 32 -35.69 -14.58 -19.48
C GLY A 32 -34.15 -14.61 -19.63
N PHE A 33 -33.45 -13.63 -19.07
CA PHE A 33 -31.99 -13.61 -19.06
C PHE A 33 -31.42 -14.79 -18.25
N ILE A 34 -32.00 -15.08 -17.08
CA ILE A 34 -31.57 -16.19 -16.22
C ILE A 34 -31.75 -17.53 -16.94
N ILE A 35 -32.93 -17.77 -17.48
CA ILE A 35 -33.25 -19.01 -18.19
C ILE A 35 -32.30 -19.23 -19.37
N LEU A 36 -32.07 -18.19 -20.19
CA LEU A 36 -31.16 -18.28 -21.32
C LEU A 36 -29.76 -18.66 -20.89
N ARG A 37 -29.24 -18.07 -19.80
CA ARG A 37 -27.89 -18.37 -19.29
C ARG A 37 -27.79 -19.79 -18.73
N ILE A 38 -28.75 -20.24 -17.98
CA ILE A 38 -28.81 -21.64 -17.49
C ILE A 38 -28.79 -22.60 -18.69
N LEU A 39 -29.56 -22.34 -19.71
CA LEU A 39 -29.64 -23.19 -20.90
C LEU A 39 -28.27 -23.23 -21.64
N VAL A 40 -27.60 -22.10 -21.80
CA VAL A 40 -26.28 -22.03 -22.41
C VAL A 40 -25.27 -22.81 -21.58
N ILE A 41 -25.27 -22.67 -20.25
CA ILE A 41 -24.36 -23.40 -19.35
C ILE A 41 -24.59 -24.91 -19.47
N LEU A 42 -25.85 -25.36 -19.45
CA LEU A 42 -26.20 -26.78 -19.60
C LEU A 42 -25.75 -27.35 -20.95
N LEU A 43 -25.95 -26.62 -22.05
CA LEU A 43 -25.51 -27.03 -23.38
C LEU A 43 -23.98 -27.14 -23.46
N LEU A 44 -23.25 -26.12 -22.96
CA LEU A 44 -21.77 -26.14 -22.95
C LEU A 44 -21.24 -27.27 -22.05
N SER A 45 -21.80 -27.44 -20.85
CA SER A 45 -21.41 -28.51 -19.94
C SER A 45 -21.71 -29.89 -20.54
N GLY A 46 -22.85 -30.08 -21.18
CA GLY A 46 -23.19 -31.29 -21.89
C GLY A 46 -22.24 -31.58 -23.04
N PHE A 47 -21.85 -30.55 -23.81
CA PHE A 47 -20.93 -30.68 -24.92
C PHE A 47 -19.50 -31.07 -24.42
N VAL A 48 -19.01 -30.39 -23.39
CA VAL A 48 -17.70 -30.72 -22.78
C VAL A 48 -17.73 -32.15 -22.21
N THR A 49 -18.76 -32.52 -21.48
CA THR A 49 -18.93 -33.88 -20.94
C THR A 49 -18.94 -34.93 -22.05
N TRP A 50 -19.67 -34.66 -23.16
CA TRP A 50 -19.69 -35.53 -24.31
C TRP A 50 -18.29 -35.69 -24.94
N ILE A 51 -17.52 -34.61 -25.12
CA ILE A 51 -16.12 -34.68 -25.59
C ILE A 51 -15.30 -35.55 -24.66
N LEU A 52 -15.30 -35.25 -23.36
CA LEU A 52 -14.54 -36.00 -22.36
C LEU A 52 -14.88 -37.48 -22.36
N TYR A 53 -16.18 -37.81 -22.44
CA TYR A 53 -16.69 -39.19 -22.56
C TYR A 53 -16.17 -39.89 -23.81
N ARG A 54 -16.01 -39.16 -24.92
CA ARG A 54 -15.52 -39.72 -26.19
C ARG A 54 -14.01 -39.95 -26.21
N ILE A 55 -13.21 -39.10 -25.57
CA ILE A 55 -11.74 -39.18 -25.56
C ILE A 55 -11.21 -39.98 -24.39
N THR A 56 -11.97 -40.14 -23.30
CA THR A 56 -11.49 -40.89 -22.12
C THR A 56 -11.59 -42.38 -22.41
N PRO A 57 -10.46 -43.16 -22.31
CA PRO A 57 -10.49 -44.59 -22.54
C PRO A 57 -11.35 -45.29 -21.47
N ARG A 58 -12.21 -46.16 -21.92
CA ARG A 58 -13.15 -46.92 -21.04
C ARG A 58 -12.42 -47.95 -20.16
N TYR A 59 -11.19 -48.26 -20.46
CA TYR A 59 -10.38 -49.24 -19.74
C TYR A 59 -8.99 -48.70 -19.54
N LEU A 60 -8.60 -48.51 -18.30
CA LEU A 60 -7.24 -48.16 -17.92
C LEU A 60 -6.52 -49.49 -17.59
N PRO A 61 -5.47 -49.90 -18.32
CA PRO A 61 -4.73 -51.11 -17.98
C PRO A 61 -4.11 -50.96 -16.59
N PRO A 62 -4.00 -52.06 -15.80
CA PRO A 62 -3.35 -52.02 -14.50
C PRO A 62 -1.92 -51.51 -14.63
N ALA A 63 -1.50 -50.61 -13.74
CA ALA A 63 -0.16 -50.04 -13.76
C ALA A 63 0.89 -51.13 -13.41
N ASN A 64 1.64 -51.58 -14.42
CA ASN A 64 2.68 -52.60 -14.25
C ASN A 64 3.90 -52.11 -13.44
N ARG A 65 4.07 -50.80 -13.33
CA ARG A 65 5.19 -50.12 -12.60
C ARG A 65 4.64 -49.14 -11.57
N LYS A 66 4.11 -49.68 -10.48
CA LYS A 66 3.43 -48.84 -9.44
C LYS A 66 4.36 -47.77 -8.84
N ILE A 67 5.60 -48.12 -8.49
CA ILE A 67 6.56 -47.18 -7.88
C ILE A 67 6.93 -46.06 -8.86
N THR A 68 7.32 -46.38 -10.09
CA THR A 68 7.65 -45.36 -11.10
C THR A 68 6.45 -44.50 -11.49
N GLY A 69 5.25 -45.10 -11.55
CA GLY A 69 4.04 -44.37 -11.79
C GLY A 69 3.71 -43.35 -10.65
N THR A 70 3.85 -43.79 -9.40
CA THR A 70 3.68 -42.95 -8.23
C THR A 70 4.67 -41.77 -8.21
N LEU A 71 5.96 -42.06 -8.45
CA LEU A 71 7.00 -41.02 -8.50
C LEU A 71 6.76 -40.04 -9.65
N ALA A 72 6.37 -40.52 -10.82
CA ALA A 72 6.01 -39.63 -11.96
C ALA A 72 4.79 -38.74 -11.65
N THR A 73 3.79 -39.28 -10.96
CA THR A 73 2.60 -38.52 -10.55
C THR A 73 2.95 -37.44 -9.53
N ILE A 74 3.80 -37.76 -8.54
CA ILE A 74 4.28 -36.78 -7.55
C ILE A 74 5.11 -35.70 -8.25
N LEU A 75 6.00 -36.05 -9.16
CA LEU A 75 6.78 -35.08 -9.92
C LEU A 75 5.89 -34.18 -10.77
N LEU A 76 4.94 -34.77 -11.50
CA LEU A 76 3.97 -34.02 -12.29
C LEU A 76 3.12 -33.07 -11.41
N GLY A 77 2.68 -33.55 -10.24
CA GLY A 77 1.97 -32.73 -9.24
C GLY A 77 2.81 -31.54 -8.77
N GLY A 78 4.11 -31.75 -8.51
CA GLY A 78 5.05 -30.69 -8.16
C GLY A 78 5.22 -29.68 -9.28
N VAL A 79 5.37 -30.11 -10.51
CA VAL A 79 5.45 -29.21 -11.70
C VAL A 79 4.16 -28.41 -11.88
N LEU A 80 3.00 -29.06 -11.77
CA LEU A 80 1.71 -28.38 -11.86
C LEU A 80 1.52 -27.35 -10.74
N PHE A 81 1.98 -27.67 -9.52
CA PHE A 81 1.97 -26.73 -8.41
C PHE A 81 2.80 -25.48 -8.71
N ILE A 82 4.03 -25.64 -9.25
CA ILE A 82 4.88 -24.52 -9.64
C ILE A 82 4.21 -23.66 -10.73
N ILE A 83 3.57 -24.30 -11.72
CA ILE A 83 2.84 -23.60 -12.78
C ILE A 83 1.67 -22.79 -12.21
N ILE A 84 0.86 -23.40 -11.33
CA ILE A 84 -0.28 -22.72 -10.69
C ILE A 84 0.18 -21.57 -9.79
N ARG A 85 1.30 -21.75 -9.10
CA ARG A 85 1.93 -20.72 -8.28
C ARG A 85 2.42 -19.51 -9.10
N GLY A 86 2.71 -19.69 -10.39
CA GLY A 86 3.24 -18.65 -11.28
C GLY A 86 4.76 -18.68 -11.43
N GLY A 87 5.41 -19.78 -11.02
CA GLY A 87 6.87 -19.95 -11.11
C GLY A 87 7.54 -20.10 -9.75
N VAL A 88 8.84 -19.82 -9.70
CA VAL A 88 9.69 -19.93 -8.50
C VAL A 88 10.13 -18.59 -7.94
N SER A 89 9.70 -17.48 -8.53
CA SER A 89 9.97 -16.11 -8.07
C SER A 89 9.32 -15.80 -6.70
N GLU A 90 9.68 -14.68 -6.11
CA GLU A 90 9.11 -14.20 -4.83
C GLU A 90 7.61 -14.00 -4.92
N SER A 91 7.13 -13.47 -6.03
CA SER A 91 5.71 -13.28 -6.27
C SER A 91 4.96 -14.56 -6.61
N THR A 92 3.80 -14.71 -6.02
CA THR A 92 2.82 -15.73 -6.43
C THR A 92 1.87 -15.15 -7.47
N SER A 93 1.27 -16.02 -8.31
CA SER A 93 0.23 -15.62 -9.25
C SER A 93 -0.85 -14.79 -8.56
N ASN A 94 -1.13 -13.60 -9.09
CA ASN A 94 -2.20 -12.72 -8.65
C ASN A 94 -2.87 -12.04 -9.85
N ILE A 95 -4.00 -11.36 -9.60
CA ILE A 95 -4.81 -10.74 -10.64
C ILE A 95 -4.03 -9.60 -11.33
N GLY A 96 -3.26 -8.82 -10.58
CA GLY A 96 -2.54 -7.66 -11.09
C GLY A 96 -1.43 -7.98 -12.09
N GLN A 97 -0.92 -9.21 -12.11
CA GLN A 97 0.15 -9.59 -13.04
C GLN A 97 -0.23 -9.42 -14.52
N VAL A 98 -1.51 -9.56 -14.84
CA VAL A 98 -2.02 -9.42 -16.22
C VAL A 98 -2.45 -7.99 -16.56
N TYR A 99 -2.38 -7.05 -15.62
CA TYR A 99 -2.66 -5.65 -15.88
C TYR A 99 -1.53 -5.03 -16.72
N PHE A 100 -1.90 -4.24 -17.73
CA PHE A 100 -0.94 -3.74 -18.72
C PHE A 100 -1.17 -2.29 -19.17
N CYS A 101 -2.25 -1.65 -18.71
CA CYS A 101 -2.58 -0.26 -19.03
C CYS A 101 -3.46 0.37 -17.95
N ASN A 102 -3.78 1.65 -18.09
CA ASN A 102 -4.65 2.38 -17.16
C ASN A 102 -6.15 2.24 -17.48
N ASP A 103 -6.52 1.45 -18.48
CA ASP A 103 -7.92 1.13 -18.77
C ASP A 103 -8.35 -0.11 -17.99
N GLU A 104 -9.23 0.10 -17.03
CA GLU A 104 -9.75 -0.92 -16.13
C GLU A 104 -10.43 -2.07 -16.87
N PHE A 105 -11.25 -1.77 -17.89
CA PHE A 105 -11.94 -2.80 -18.65
C PHE A 105 -10.99 -3.70 -19.41
N LEU A 106 -9.94 -3.12 -20.02
CA LEU A 106 -8.92 -3.87 -20.74
C LEU A 106 -8.13 -4.77 -19.77
N ASN A 107 -7.72 -4.26 -18.62
CA ASN A 107 -7.05 -5.05 -17.59
C ASN A 107 -7.93 -6.20 -17.10
N HIS A 108 -9.19 -5.93 -16.78
CA HIS A 108 -10.14 -6.97 -16.36
C HIS A 108 -10.42 -7.99 -17.46
N SER A 109 -10.39 -7.60 -18.74
CA SER A 109 -10.59 -8.55 -19.84
C SER A 109 -9.48 -9.60 -19.94
N ALA A 110 -8.25 -9.25 -19.54
CA ALA A 110 -7.11 -10.15 -19.48
C ALA A 110 -7.15 -11.15 -18.31
N VAL A 111 -7.91 -10.85 -17.25
CA VAL A 111 -8.02 -11.74 -16.06
C VAL A 111 -8.84 -12.99 -16.37
N ASN A 112 -8.30 -14.15 -16.02
CA ASN A 112 -9.05 -15.41 -16.07
C ASN A 112 -10.15 -15.42 -14.97
N PRO A 113 -11.45 -15.57 -15.32
CA PRO A 113 -12.53 -15.50 -14.34
C PRO A 113 -12.53 -16.65 -13.32
N ALA A 114 -12.07 -17.85 -13.69
CA ALA A 114 -11.96 -18.95 -12.75
C ALA A 114 -10.82 -18.70 -11.73
N PHE A 115 -9.68 -18.17 -12.21
CA PHE A 115 -8.59 -17.79 -11.33
C PHE A 115 -9.03 -16.66 -10.37
N SER A 116 -9.70 -15.63 -10.87
CA SER A 116 -10.22 -14.52 -10.05
C SER A 116 -11.14 -15.02 -8.93
N LEU A 117 -12.10 -15.90 -9.29
CA LEU A 117 -13.03 -16.50 -8.33
C LEU A 117 -12.31 -17.30 -7.24
N ILE A 118 -11.36 -18.17 -7.62
CA ILE A 118 -10.61 -19.00 -6.66
C ILE A 118 -9.68 -18.15 -5.80
N ALA A 119 -8.97 -17.19 -6.39
CA ALA A 119 -8.02 -16.33 -5.69
C ALA A 119 -8.69 -15.40 -4.67
N SER A 120 -9.98 -15.08 -4.86
CA SER A 120 -10.79 -14.26 -3.96
C SER A 120 -11.56 -15.05 -2.90
N ALA A 121 -11.73 -16.37 -3.07
CA ALA A 121 -12.60 -17.19 -2.23
C ALA A 121 -12.30 -17.15 -0.72
N GLY A 122 -11.06 -16.92 -0.33
CA GLY A 122 -10.68 -16.77 1.09
C GLY A 122 -10.61 -15.31 1.59
N LYS A 123 -10.89 -14.35 0.72
CA LYS A 123 -10.74 -12.91 1.00
C LYS A 123 -12.06 -12.16 1.08
N THR A 124 -13.15 -12.80 0.70
CA THR A 124 -14.47 -12.20 0.68
C THR A 124 -15.14 -12.41 2.03
N LYS A 125 -15.33 -11.32 2.76
CA LYS A 125 -16.03 -11.28 4.06
C LYS A 125 -17.03 -10.13 4.03
N ASN A 126 -18.06 -10.20 4.87
CA ASN A 126 -18.86 -9.03 5.21
C ASN A 126 -18.06 -8.18 6.21
N TYR A 127 -17.32 -7.18 5.69
CA TYR A 127 -16.47 -6.35 6.52
C TYR A 127 -17.27 -5.46 7.47
N SER A 128 -18.42 -4.93 7.05
CA SER A 128 -19.27 -4.04 7.85
C SER A 128 -19.85 -4.69 9.11
N GLU A 129 -19.86 -6.02 9.21
CA GLU A 129 -20.36 -6.74 10.38
C GLU A 129 -19.24 -7.25 11.30
N GLN A 130 -17.97 -6.97 10.95
CA GLN A 130 -16.85 -7.56 11.69
C GLN A 130 -16.68 -6.95 13.08
N PHE A 131 -17.00 -5.66 13.25
CA PHE A 131 -16.90 -4.97 14.54
C PHE A 131 -18.16 -4.14 14.81
N ASN A 132 -18.80 -4.37 15.96
CA ASN A 132 -20.01 -3.70 16.42
C ASN A 132 -19.82 -3.15 17.85
N TYR A 133 -18.84 -2.25 18.02
CA TYR A 133 -18.56 -1.63 19.31
C TYR A 133 -19.58 -0.56 19.67
N PHE A 134 -20.11 0.15 18.67
CA PHE A 134 -21.01 1.27 18.80
C PHE A 134 -22.18 1.17 17.80
N ASP A 135 -23.34 1.75 18.17
CA ASP A 135 -24.35 2.08 17.18
C ASP A 135 -23.83 3.14 16.20
N GLU A 136 -24.49 3.29 15.08
CA GLU A 136 -24.07 4.19 13.98
C GLU A 136 -23.92 5.64 14.42
N THR A 137 -24.85 6.13 15.26
CA THR A 137 -24.87 7.53 15.73
C THR A 137 -23.66 7.82 16.60
N HIS A 138 -23.42 6.99 17.60
CA HIS A 138 -22.32 7.18 18.56
C HIS A 138 -20.95 6.96 17.86
N ARG A 139 -20.85 5.96 17.00
CA ARG A 139 -19.64 5.73 16.20
C ARG A 139 -19.29 6.94 15.34
N LYS A 140 -20.31 7.50 14.64
CA LYS A 140 -20.12 8.66 13.77
C LYS A 140 -19.71 9.90 14.56
N GLU A 141 -20.33 10.17 15.70
CA GLU A 141 -19.94 11.26 16.57
C GLU A 141 -18.47 11.18 17.01
N LEU A 142 -18.02 10.01 17.46
CA LEU A 142 -16.64 9.79 17.86
C LEU A 142 -15.69 9.96 16.66
N PHE A 143 -16.06 9.46 15.49
CA PHE A 143 -15.23 9.53 14.28
C PHE A 143 -15.13 10.97 13.74
N ASP A 144 -16.25 11.70 13.61
CA ASP A 144 -16.30 13.06 13.08
C ASP A 144 -15.50 14.04 13.96
N ASN A 145 -15.46 13.80 15.26
CA ASN A 145 -14.61 14.56 16.19
C ASN A 145 -13.11 14.35 15.97
N LEU A 146 -12.72 13.20 15.43
CA LEU A 146 -11.32 12.86 15.09
C LEU A 146 -10.92 13.31 13.68
N TYR A 147 -11.90 13.38 12.76
CA TYR A 147 -11.72 13.73 11.35
C TYR A 147 -12.65 14.89 10.97
N PRO A 148 -12.42 16.09 11.51
CA PRO A 148 -13.27 17.23 11.20
C PRO A 148 -13.16 17.59 9.72
N THR A 149 -14.31 17.86 9.09
CA THR A 149 -14.42 18.26 7.69
C THR A 149 -14.76 19.73 7.56
N GLY A 150 -14.15 20.42 6.60
CA GLY A 150 -14.51 21.79 6.19
C GLY A 150 -13.79 22.92 6.94
N GLY A 151 -13.92 24.16 6.42
CA GLY A 151 -13.45 25.39 7.08
C GLY A 151 -11.94 25.61 7.10
N GLU A 152 -11.21 25.08 6.13
CA GLU A 152 -9.78 24.95 6.20
C GLU A 152 -8.98 26.18 5.75
N ASN A 153 -8.43 26.91 6.72
CA ASN A 153 -7.24 27.70 6.47
C ASN A 153 -6.01 26.83 6.76
N THR A 154 -5.21 26.55 5.75
CA THR A 154 -3.97 25.78 5.89
C THR A 154 -2.75 26.70 5.95
N VAL A 155 -1.77 26.35 6.78
CA VAL A 155 -0.45 27.00 6.75
C VAL A 155 0.26 26.63 5.46
N GLU A 156 0.61 27.61 4.65
CA GLU A 156 1.29 27.37 3.37
C GLU A 156 2.80 27.17 3.56
N LEU A 157 3.27 26.01 3.16
CA LEU A 157 4.68 25.60 3.22
C LEU A 157 5.41 25.73 1.87
N LEU A 158 4.66 25.85 0.76
CA LEU A 158 5.22 25.86 -0.59
C LEU A 158 5.16 27.23 -1.26
N ASN A 159 6.14 27.52 -2.11
CA ASN A 159 6.21 28.75 -2.92
C ASN A 159 5.24 28.74 -4.10
N THR A 160 4.75 27.56 -4.49
CA THR A 160 3.91 27.34 -5.67
C THR A 160 2.80 26.34 -5.35
N LYS A 161 1.69 26.45 -6.06
CA LYS A 161 0.60 25.45 -6.02
C LYS A 161 0.78 24.33 -7.05
N ARG A 162 1.78 24.43 -7.92
CA ARG A 162 2.08 23.44 -8.97
C ARG A 162 3.57 23.05 -8.98
N PRO A 163 4.13 22.53 -7.86
CA PRO A 163 5.48 21.99 -7.87
C PRO A 163 5.54 20.69 -8.68
N ASP A 164 6.71 20.35 -9.18
CA ASP A 164 7.05 18.98 -9.54
C ASP A 164 7.18 18.17 -8.26
N ILE A 165 6.64 16.96 -8.20
CA ILE A 165 6.50 16.22 -6.96
C ILE A 165 7.22 14.87 -7.04
N LEU A 166 8.21 14.67 -6.19
CA LEU A 166 8.87 13.41 -5.97
C LEU A 166 8.55 12.90 -4.56
N ILE A 167 7.86 11.76 -4.45
CA ILE A 167 7.66 11.07 -3.18
C ILE A 167 8.60 9.88 -3.13
N ILE A 168 9.55 9.89 -2.17
CA ILE A 168 10.47 8.78 -1.92
C ILE A 168 9.94 8.01 -0.71
N LEU A 169 9.44 6.82 -0.98
CA LEU A 169 8.99 5.87 0.04
C LEU A 169 10.18 4.99 0.43
N MET A 170 10.74 5.23 1.61
CA MET A 170 11.97 4.57 2.06
C MET A 170 11.65 3.27 2.80
N GLU A 171 11.99 2.12 2.21
CA GLU A 171 11.72 0.79 2.75
C GLU A 171 12.15 0.65 4.22
N GLY A 172 11.16 0.44 5.12
CA GLY A 172 11.37 0.16 6.53
C GLY A 172 12.13 1.20 7.34
N PHE A 173 12.34 2.43 6.84
CA PHE A 173 13.26 3.44 7.40
C PHE A 173 12.67 4.15 8.64
N GLY A 174 12.49 3.39 9.74
CA GLY A 174 11.95 3.92 10.99
C GLY A 174 12.85 4.93 11.69
N ALA A 175 12.27 5.67 12.65
CA ALA A 175 13.00 6.61 13.51
C ALA A 175 14.14 5.93 14.31
N THR A 176 14.06 4.62 14.52
CA THR A 176 15.14 3.82 15.12
C THR A 176 16.46 3.89 14.35
N MET A 177 16.42 4.30 13.07
CA MET A 177 17.61 4.49 12.21
C MET A 177 18.00 5.97 12.05
N VAL A 178 17.26 6.91 12.65
CA VAL A 178 17.51 8.36 12.52
C VAL A 178 18.03 8.94 13.83
N GLU A 179 19.31 9.39 13.84
CA GLU A 179 20.00 9.85 15.05
C GLU A 179 19.26 11.03 15.72
N SER A 180 18.77 12.00 14.93
CA SER A 180 18.01 13.16 15.45
C SER A 180 16.65 12.79 16.05
N LEU A 181 16.14 11.58 15.80
CA LEU A 181 14.94 11.02 16.43
C LEU A 181 15.28 10.00 17.55
N GLY A 182 16.53 9.92 17.97
CA GLY A 182 16.98 9.01 19.01
C GLY A 182 17.40 7.62 18.51
N GLY A 183 17.57 7.46 17.21
CA GLY A 183 17.97 6.21 16.57
C GLY A 183 19.48 5.97 16.54
N VAL A 184 19.89 5.01 15.71
CA VAL A 184 21.27 4.55 15.59
C VAL A 184 22.19 5.65 15.07
N LYS A 185 23.23 5.94 15.83
CA LYS A 185 24.22 6.94 15.45
C LYS A 185 24.92 6.59 14.13
N GLY A 186 24.89 7.55 13.19
CA GLY A 186 25.55 7.44 11.90
C GLY A 186 24.87 6.54 10.89
N ALA A 187 23.66 6.05 11.15
CA ALA A 187 22.86 5.29 10.16
C ALA A 187 22.18 6.22 9.12
N SER A 188 21.95 7.49 9.45
CA SER A 188 21.26 8.43 8.56
C SER A 188 21.83 9.85 8.57
N PRO A 189 23.15 10.06 8.38
CA PRO A 189 23.74 11.39 8.47
C PRO A 189 23.25 12.37 7.41
N ASN A 190 22.77 11.90 6.24
CA ASN A 190 22.23 12.77 5.22
C ASN A 190 20.80 13.22 5.58
N ILE A 191 19.95 12.33 6.07
CA ILE A 191 18.62 12.73 6.60
C ILE A 191 18.78 13.73 7.73
N ASP A 192 19.69 13.50 8.68
CA ASP A 192 19.97 14.44 9.79
C ASP A 192 20.50 15.80 9.32
N ARG A 193 21.26 15.84 8.24
CA ARG A 193 21.69 17.08 7.60
C ARG A 193 20.53 17.77 6.88
N LEU A 194 19.86 17.05 6.02
CA LEU A 194 18.79 17.55 5.15
C LEU A 194 17.57 18.01 5.96
N SER A 195 17.31 17.42 7.14
CA SER A 195 16.23 17.84 8.04
C SER A 195 16.35 19.29 8.50
N LYS A 196 17.56 19.85 8.48
CA LYS A 196 17.84 21.25 8.83
C LYS A 196 17.63 22.22 7.65
N GLU A 197 17.53 21.67 6.45
CA GLU A 197 17.41 22.42 5.19
C GLU A 197 15.96 22.44 4.65
N GLY A 198 15.09 21.58 5.19
CA GLY A 198 13.72 21.39 4.74
C GLY A 198 12.68 21.50 5.85
N ILE A 199 11.49 20.97 5.57
CA ILE A 199 10.39 20.86 6.56
C ILE A 199 10.52 19.49 7.22
N TRP A 200 10.79 19.49 8.51
CA TRP A 200 11.02 18.29 9.30
C TRP A 200 9.85 17.98 10.22
N PHE A 201 9.18 16.84 10.01
CA PHE A 201 8.07 16.37 10.85
C PHE A 201 8.64 15.38 11.87
N THR A 202 8.62 15.76 13.13
CA THR A 202 9.29 15.01 14.21
C THR A 202 8.40 13.95 14.86
N GLN A 203 7.07 13.99 14.65
CA GLN A 203 6.08 13.14 15.30
C GLN A 203 5.14 12.47 14.29
N CYS A 204 5.73 11.87 13.26
CA CYS A 204 4.99 11.08 12.27
C CYS A 204 5.00 9.60 12.65
N TYR A 205 3.85 8.93 12.51
CA TYR A 205 3.71 7.52 12.84
C TYR A 205 3.17 6.72 11.64
N ALA A 206 3.85 5.63 11.29
CA ALA A 206 3.39 4.67 10.31
C ALA A 206 2.10 4.00 10.77
N ASN A 207 1.16 3.82 9.84
CA ASN A 207 -0.13 3.19 10.16
C ASN A 207 -0.05 1.67 10.24
N SER A 208 1.03 1.07 9.74
CA SER A 208 1.20 -0.37 9.64
C SER A 208 2.68 -0.78 9.75
N PHE A 209 2.93 -2.05 9.49
CA PHE A 209 4.22 -2.73 9.67
C PHE A 209 4.65 -3.52 8.43
N ARG A 210 4.07 -3.22 7.24
CA ARG A 210 4.39 -3.86 5.97
C ARG A 210 4.19 -2.92 4.79
N THR A 211 5.02 -3.07 3.77
CA THR A 211 5.07 -2.26 2.55
C THR A 211 3.72 -2.19 1.83
N ASP A 212 3.02 -3.30 1.65
CA ASP A 212 1.72 -3.35 0.96
C ASP A 212 0.62 -2.54 1.66
N ARG A 213 0.71 -2.38 2.97
CA ARG A 213 -0.22 -1.57 3.77
C ARG A 213 0.25 -0.11 3.84
N GLY A 214 1.53 0.11 4.11
CA GLY A 214 2.12 1.45 4.18
C GLY A 214 2.01 2.22 2.85
N THR A 215 2.18 1.53 1.73
CA THR A 215 1.99 2.10 0.38
C THR A 215 0.57 2.65 0.20
N ILE A 216 -0.46 1.89 0.58
CA ILE A 216 -1.86 2.37 0.55
C ILE A 216 -2.07 3.53 1.52
N CYS A 217 -1.53 3.44 2.75
CA CYS A 217 -1.66 4.53 3.72
C CYS A 217 -1.04 5.82 3.18
N THR A 218 0.12 5.74 2.53
CA THR A 218 0.79 6.91 1.97
C THR A 218 0.05 7.49 0.76
N PHE A 219 -0.23 6.67 -0.25
CA PHE A 219 -0.71 7.18 -1.53
C PHE A 219 -2.23 7.35 -1.60
N SER A 220 -2.98 6.57 -0.84
CA SER A 220 -4.44 6.67 -0.76
C SER A 220 -4.95 7.35 0.52
N GLY A 221 -4.06 7.72 1.45
CA GLY A 221 -4.48 8.29 2.73
C GLY A 221 -5.45 7.37 3.50
N TYR A 222 -5.45 6.07 3.19
CA TYR A 222 -6.42 5.12 3.69
C TYR A 222 -5.93 4.40 4.94
N GLN A 223 -6.86 3.79 5.66
CA GLN A 223 -6.55 3.09 6.90
C GLN A 223 -5.88 1.74 6.65
N SER A 224 -4.95 1.36 7.53
CA SER A 224 -4.45 -0.02 7.62
C SER A 224 -5.36 -0.89 8.48
N PHE A 225 -5.30 -2.20 8.29
CA PHE A 225 -6.11 -3.19 8.99
C PHE A 225 -5.23 -4.20 9.71
N PRO A 226 -5.66 -4.72 10.88
CA PRO A 226 -4.85 -5.65 11.66
C PRO A 226 -4.63 -7.01 10.98
N ASP A 227 -5.62 -7.51 10.24
CA ASP A 227 -5.68 -8.88 9.72
C ASP A 227 -5.65 -8.99 8.19
N LEU A 228 -5.77 -7.88 7.46
CA LEU A 228 -5.81 -7.88 6.00
C LEU A 228 -4.97 -6.76 5.37
N SER A 229 -4.68 -6.92 4.08
CA SER A 229 -4.12 -5.86 3.23
C SER A 229 -5.10 -5.57 2.09
N VAL A 230 -5.55 -4.33 2.00
CA VAL A 230 -6.51 -3.89 0.97
C VAL A 230 -5.90 -3.99 -0.43
N MET A 231 -4.58 -3.83 -0.57
CA MET A 231 -3.86 -4.02 -1.83
C MET A 231 -4.07 -5.42 -2.43
N LYS A 232 -4.28 -6.44 -1.57
CA LYS A 232 -4.53 -7.83 -1.98
C LYS A 232 -6.00 -8.11 -2.36
N ILE A 233 -6.85 -7.07 -2.33
CA ILE A 233 -8.28 -7.14 -2.65
C ILE A 233 -8.58 -6.12 -3.74
N PRO A 234 -8.27 -6.40 -5.02
CA PRO A 234 -8.38 -5.42 -6.11
C PRO A 234 -9.77 -4.81 -6.26
N ALA A 235 -10.84 -5.58 -6.01
CA ALA A 235 -12.20 -5.07 -6.02
C ALA A 235 -12.43 -3.90 -5.05
N LYS A 236 -11.65 -3.82 -3.98
CA LYS A 236 -11.71 -2.76 -2.96
C LYS A 236 -10.63 -1.69 -3.19
N SER A 237 -9.38 -2.10 -3.47
CA SER A 237 -8.27 -1.14 -3.64
C SER A 237 -8.48 -0.17 -4.80
N ARG A 238 -9.13 -0.59 -5.89
CA ARG A 238 -9.45 0.26 -7.05
C ARG A 238 -10.42 1.42 -6.75
N THR A 239 -11.20 1.32 -5.68
CA THR A 239 -12.17 2.36 -5.29
C THR A 239 -11.57 3.43 -4.38
N LEU A 240 -10.30 3.27 -3.99
CA LEU A 240 -9.64 4.22 -3.11
C LEU A 240 -9.25 5.50 -3.87
N PRO A 241 -9.39 6.67 -3.24
CA PRO A 241 -8.76 7.87 -3.76
C PRO A 241 -7.24 7.72 -3.73
N SER A 242 -6.53 8.50 -4.54
CA SER A 242 -5.07 8.47 -4.54
C SER A 242 -4.45 9.81 -4.89
N ILE A 243 -3.26 10.09 -4.37
CA ILE A 243 -2.47 11.28 -4.71
C ILE A 243 -2.22 11.32 -6.22
N ALA A 244 -1.74 10.23 -6.81
CA ALA A 244 -1.44 10.16 -8.24
C ALA A 244 -2.70 10.40 -9.10
N GLY A 245 -3.85 9.80 -8.74
CA GLY A 245 -5.11 10.00 -9.44
C GLY A 245 -5.63 11.44 -9.39
N LYS A 246 -5.47 12.13 -8.22
CA LYS A 246 -5.80 13.56 -8.11
C LYS A 246 -4.85 14.41 -8.95
N LEU A 247 -3.55 14.15 -8.90
CA LEU A 247 -2.54 14.88 -9.67
C LEU A 247 -2.70 14.65 -11.19
N ALA A 248 -3.01 13.43 -11.63
CA ALA A 248 -3.28 13.15 -13.04
C ALA A 248 -4.49 13.94 -13.57
N LYS A 249 -5.56 14.10 -12.78
CA LYS A 249 -6.70 14.95 -13.12
C LYS A 249 -6.33 16.44 -13.25
N GLU A 250 -5.31 16.88 -12.52
CA GLU A 250 -4.73 18.23 -12.60
C GLU A 250 -3.69 18.37 -13.70
N GLY A 251 -3.51 17.34 -14.55
CA GLY A 251 -2.60 17.36 -15.70
C GLY A 251 -1.14 17.04 -15.38
N TYR A 252 -0.87 16.43 -14.25
CA TYR A 252 0.46 15.89 -13.94
C TYR A 252 0.71 14.58 -14.71
N HIS A 253 1.92 14.43 -15.22
CA HIS A 253 2.41 13.12 -15.65
C HIS A 253 2.83 12.31 -14.43
N THR A 254 2.40 11.05 -14.33
CA THR A 254 2.57 10.25 -13.12
C THR A 254 3.36 8.98 -13.37
N ASP A 255 4.47 8.79 -12.65
CA ASP A 255 5.37 7.66 -12.75
C ASP A 255 5.60 6.99 -11.40
N PHE A 256 5.85 5.68 -11.42
CA PHE A 256 6.29 4.93 -10.26
C PHE A 256 7.57 4.15 -10.59
N LEU A 257 8.54 4.21 -9.68
CA LEU A 257 9.81 3.50 -9.78
C LEU A 257 9.98 2.56 -8.58
N TYR A 258 10.38 1.33 -8.84
CA TYR A 258 10.72 0.34 -7.81
C TYR A 258 11.77 -0.63 -8.33
N GLY A 259 12.85 -0.84 -7.58
CA GLY A 259 13.91 -1.79 -7.95
C GLY A 259 13.54 -3.26 -7.78
N GLY A 260 12.38 -3.59 -7.21
CA GLY A 260 11.92 -4.95 -6.93
C GLY A 260 10.75 -5.41 -7.81
N ASP A 261 10.27 -6.63 -7.54
CA ASP A 261 9.14 -7.24 -8.24
C ASP A 261 7.83 -6.50 -7.91
N ILE A 262 7.36 -5.70 -8.85
CA ILE A 262 6.13 -4.90 -8.72
C ILE A 262 4.85 -5.76 -8.65
N ASN A 263 4.93 -7.06 -8.98
CA ASN A 263 3.79 -7.97 -8.84
C ASN A 263 3.62 -8.49 -7.40
N PHE A 264 4.65 -8.29 -6.56
CA PHE A 264 4.57 -8.68 -5.15
C PHE A 264 3.36 -8.03 -4.48
N THR A 265 2.60 -8.82 -3.71
CA THR A 265 1.38 -8.39 -2.99
C THR A 265 0.30 -7.71 -3.84
N ASN A 266 0.33 -7.87 -5.18
CA ASN A 266 -0.61 -7.25 -6.13
C ASN A 266 -0.42 -5.72 -6.29
N MET A 267 0.79 -5.23 -6.02
CA MET A 267 1.13 -3.80 -6.07
C MET A 267 0.88 -3.21 -7.47
N LYS A 268 1.22 -3.93 -8.55
CA LYS A 268 1.05 -3.47 -9.93
C LYS A 268 -0.38 -3.03 -10.24
N SER A 269 -1.39 -3.84 -9.87
CA SER A 269 -2.79 -3.46 -10.12
C SER A 269 -3.19 -2.22 -9.33
N TYR A 270 -2.81 -2.15 -8.05
CA TYR A 270 -3.08 -0.97 -7.22
C TYR A 270 -2.48 0.29 -7.82
N LEU A 271 -1.23 0.27 -8.26
CA LEU A 271 -0.55 1.44 -8.82
C LEU A 271 -1.22 1.94 -10.12
N LEU A 272 -1.56 1.02 -11.03
CA LEU A 272 -2.26 1.38 -12.27
C LEU A 272 -3.65 1.96 -12.00
N GLU A 273 -4.41 1.33 -11.10
CA GLU A 273 -5.75 1.79 -10.69
C GLU A 273 -5.70 3.11 -9.91
N SER A 274 -4.63 3.37 -9.18
CA SER A 274 -4.41 4.64 -8.46
C SER A 274 -3.90 5.78 -9.34
N GLY A 275 -3.72 5.56 -10.66
CA GLY A 275 -3.46 6.63 -11.63
C GLY A 275 -2.00 6.84 -12.00
N TYR A 276 -1.09 5.91 -11.68
CA TYR A 276 0.27 5.93 -12.22
C TYR A 276 0.25 5.49 -13.69
N GLN A 277 0.76 6.34 -14.58
CA GLN A 277 0.74 6.13 -16.03
C GLN A 277 1.88 5.22 -16.50
N ASN A 278 3.06 5.36 -15.89
CA ASN A 278 4.20 4.51 -16.18
C ASN A 278 4.72 3.85 -14.91
N LEU A 279 5.08 2.59 -15.03
CA LEU A 279 5.68 1.81 -13.97
C LEU A 279 7.04 1.30 -14.44
N THR A 280 8.09 1.58 -13.67
CA THR A 280 9.43 1.01 -13.86
C THR A 280 9.71 0.07 -12.71
N ALA A 281 10.08 -1.18 -13.00
CA ALA A 281 10.27 -2.24 -12.03
C ALA A 281 11.58 -2.99 -12.28
N ASP A 282 11.90 -4.00 -11.49
CA ASP A 282 13.08 -4.84 -11.64
C ASP A 282 13.28 -5.37 -13.06
N THR A 283 12.19 -5.76 -13.74
CA THR A 283 12.23 -6.29 -15.11
C THR A 283 12.70 -5.28 -16.17
N ASP A 284 12.70 -4.00 -15.86
CA ASP A 284 13.19 -2.94 -16.76
C ASP A 284 14.70 -2.73 -16.63
N PHE A 285 15.35 -3.40 -15.67
CA PHE A 285 16.79 -3.36 -15.47
C PHE A 285 17.47 -4.64 -15.99
N PRO A 286 18.67 -4.53 -16.54
CA PRO A 286 19.45 -5.70 -16.94
C PRO A 286 19.70 -6.66 -15.76
N MET A 287 19.68 -7.97 -15.99
CA MET A 287 19.95 -8.98 -14.95
C MET A 287 21.30 -8.80 -14.22
N SER A 288 22.29 -8.18 -14.88
CA SER A 288 23.57 -7.84 -14.26
C SER A 288 23.48 -6.79 -13.15
N GLN A 289 22.36 -6.05 -13.06
CA GLN A 289 22.09 -5.05 -12.05
C GLN A 289 21.25 -5.58 -10.87
N HIS A 290 20.74 -6.81 -10.96
CA HIS A 290 20.06 -7.48 -9.85
C HIS A 290 21.09 -7.98 -8.86
N GLN A 291 21.40 -7.16 -7.86
CA GLN A 291 22.50 -7.39 -6.91
C GLN A 291 22.06 -7.97 -5.57
N ASN A 292 20.76 -8.03 -5.31
CA ASN A 292 20.22 -8.66 -4.11
C ASN A 292 19.05 -9.61 -4.44
N ALA A 293 18.59 -10.37 -3.46
CA ALA A 293 17.52 -11.35 -3.64
C ALA A 293 16.18 -10.74 -4.09
N TRP A 294 15.95 -9.44 -3.81
CA TRP A 294 14.70 -8.74 -4.11
C TRP A 294 14.74 -7.91 -5.40
N GLY A 295 15.94 -7.70 -5.98
CA GLY A 295 16.08 -6.95 -7.24
C GLY A 295 17.29 -6.02 -7.29
N VAL A 296 17.08 -4.77 -7.64
CA VAL A 296 18.09 -3.76 -7.97
C VAL A 296 18.34 -2.84 -6.77
N ASN A 297 19.59 -2.64 -6.42
CA ASN A 297 19.98 -1.79 -5.27
C ASN A 297 19.71 -0.30 -5.50
N ASP A 298 19.66 0.45 -4.38
CA ASP A 298 19.28 1.87 -4.36
C ASP A 298 20.27 2.79 -5.09
N ASP A 299 21.55 2.47 -5.16
CA ASP A 299 22.52 3.24 -5.95
C ASP A 299 22.14 3.29 -7.44
N ILE A 300 21.73 2.16 -7.99
CA ILE A 300 21.32 2.02 -9.38
C ILE A 300 19.95 2.68 -9.61
N THR A 301 18.99 2.45 -8.72
CA THR A 301 17.64 3.00 -8.87
C THR A 301 17.60 4.52 -8.63
N PHE A 302 18.40 5.08 -7.72
CA PHE A 302 18.56 6.53 -7.58
C PHE A 302 19.26 7.16 -8.79
N ASP A 303 20.24 6.47 -9.41
CA ASP A 303 20.82 6.95 -10.66
C ASP A 303 19.81 6.95 -11.80
N HIS A 304 19.02 5.89 -11.91
CA HIS A 304 17.91 5.80 -12.87
C HIS A 304 16.89 6.93 -12.64
N LEU A 305 16.46 7.15 -11.40
CA LEU A 305 15.57 8.26 -11.01
C LEU A 305 16.14 9.61 -11.43
N TYR A 306 17.43 9.85 -11.18
CA TYR A 306 18.09 11.07 -11.61
C TYR A 306 18.03 11.25 -13.13
N GLN A 307 18.30 10.21 -13.91
CA GLN A 307 18.21 10.28 -15.39
C GLN A 307 16.77 10.53 -15.85
N MET A 308 15.78 9.95 -15.20
CA MET A 308 14.37 10.15 -15.52
C MET A 308 13.92 11.60 -15.38
N ILE A 309 14.41 12.33 -14.37
CA ILE A 309 13.83 13.61 -13.99
C ILE A 309 14.71 14.83 -14.28
N LYS A 310 16.03 14.69 -14.42
CA LYS A 310 17.00 15.80 -14.53
C LYS A 310 16.75 16.77 -15.68
N ASP A 311 16.16 16.27 -16.76
CA ASP A 311 15.94 17.00 -18.02
C ASP A 311 14.44 17.13 -18.34
N ARG A 312 13.54 16.89 -17.37
CA ARG A 312 12.10 17.10 -17.59
C ARG A 312 11.79 18.57 -17.86
N GLY A 313 10.91 18.78 -18.83
CA GLY A 313 10.46 20.12 -19.22
C GLY A 313 9.39 20.70 -18.29
N ASP A 314 8.73 21.77 -18.73
CA ASP A 314 7.81 22.58 -17.94
C ASP A 314 6.46 21.92 -17.61
N SER A 315 6.15 20.74 -18.16
CA SER A 315 4.93 20.00 -17.83
C SER A 315 5.02 19.43 -16.42
N PRO A 316 4.04 19.68 -15.53
CA PRO A 316 4.11 19.20 -14.16
C PRO A 316 4.11 17.67 -14.10
N TRP A 317 4.88 17.12 -13.19
CA TRP A 317 5.01 15.68 -13.02
C TRP A 317 5.01 15.26 -11.56
N HIS A 318 4.60 14.03 -11.34
CA HIS A 318 4.70 13.33 -10.07
C HIS A 318 5.39 12.00 -10.28
N THR A 319 6.45 11.76 -9.54
CA THR A 319 7.11 10.45 -9.49
C THR A 319 7.08 9.95 -8.05
N ALA A 320 6.65 8.71 -7.86
CA ALA A 320 6.86 8.01 -6.60
C ALA A 320 7.99 6.98 -6.79
N PHE A 321 8.85 6.88 -5.80
CA PHE A 321 9.97 5.94 -5.79
C PHE A 321 9.97 5.16 -4.48
N LEU A 322 9.91 3.84 -4.55
CA LEU A 322 10.07 2.93 -3.41
C LEU A 322 11.51 2.39 -3.41
N THR A 323 12.26 2.64 -2.34
CA THR A 323 13.61 2.09 -2.16
C THR A 323 13.57 0.62 -1.78
N LEU A 324 14.71 -0.08 -1.87
CA LEU A 324 14.76 -1.53 -1.66
C LEU A 324 15.90 -1.99 -0.76
N SER A 325 17.04 -1.28 -0.77
CA SER A 325 18.30 -1.80 -0.20
C SER A 325 18.29 -1.99 1.31
N SER A 326 17.40 -1.30 2.02
CA SER A 326 17.18 -1.47 3.47
C SER A 326 16.31 -2.67 3.84
N HIS A 327 15.87 -3.48 2.86
CA HIS A 327 15.13 -4.72 3.08
C HIS A 327 16.05 -5.90 3.46
N GLU A 328 15.53 -6.89 4.22
CA GLU A 328 16.25 -8.15 4.47
C GLU A 328 16.63 -8.85 3.14
N PRO A 329 17.79 -9.44 3.04
CA PRO A 329 18.80 -9.81 4.05
C PRO A 329 19.86 -8.73 4.37
N PHE A 330 19.62 -7.44 4.04
CA PHE A 330 20.50 -6.31 4.32
C PHE A 330 21.86 -6.40 3.64
N GLU A 331 21.90 -6.93 2.42
CA GLU A 331 23.11 -7.10 1.63
C GLU A 331 23.27 -5.94 0.64
N VAL A 332 24.25 -5.08 0.92
CA VAL A 332 24.53 -3.88 0.13
C VAL A 332 26.03 -3.75 -0.16
N PRO A 333 26.43 -3.13 -1.28
CA PRO A 333 27.84 -2.89 -1.61
C PRO A 333 28.42 -1.70 -0.82
N TYR A 334 28.23 -1.66 0.49
CA TYR A 334 28.56 -0.54 1.37
C TYR A 334 29.00 -1.07 2.74
N HIS A 335 30.01 -0.44 3.35
CA HIS A 335 30.64 -0.95 4.58
C HIS A 335 31.02 0.19 5.54
N ARG A 336 30.02 1.00 5.92
CA ARG A 336 30.22 2.10 6.86
C ARG A 336 30.03 1.68 8.31
N LEU A 337 29.05 0.84 8.58
CA LEU A 337 28.74 0.32 9.90
C LEU A 337 29.02 -1.19 9.98
N LYS A 338 29.31 -1.68 11.19
CA LYS A 338 29.69 -3.09 11.40
C LYS A 338 28.48 -4.04 11.26
N GLU A 339 27.33 -3.61 11.77
CA GLU A 339 26.11 -4.40 11.75
C GLU A 339 25.44 -4.27 10.38
N LYS A 340 25.09 -5.40 9.78
CA LYS A 340 24.49 -5.47 8.43
C LYS A 340 23.27 -4.58 8.29
N GLN A 341 22.37 -4.64 9.27
CA GLN A 341 21.10 -3.96 9.25
C GLN A 341 21.27 -2.42 9.27
N PRO A 342 21.83 -1.77 10.29
CA PRO A 342 22.08 -0.32 10.23
C PRO A 342 22.93 0.10 9.04
N ASN A 343 23.82 -0.78 8.56
CA ASN A 343 24.66 -0.50 7.39
C ASN A 343 23.85 -0.44 6.09
N ALA A 344 22.83 -1.26 5.92
CA ALA A 344 21.93 -1.21 4.77
C ALA A 344 21.10 0.09 4.77
N PHE A 345 20.62 0.54 5.91
CA PHE A 345 19.98 1.86 6.06
C PHE A 345 20.93 3.01 5.77
N ALA A 346 22.20 2.91 6.24
CA ALA A 346 23.23 3.90 5.92
C ALA A 346 23.56 3.94 4.42
N PHE A 347 23.40 2.86 3.70
CA PHE A 347 23.54 2.83 2.26
C PHE A 347 22.41 3.58 1.55
N THR A 348 21.16 3.32 1.90
CA THR A 348 20.00 4.05 1.37
C THR A 348 20.09 5.55 1.67
N ASP A 349 20.49 5.94 2.89
CA ASP A 349 20.75 7.33 3.27
C ASP A 349 21.86 7.98 2.43
N HIS A 350 22.93 7.23 2.15
CA HIS A 350 24.02 7.69 1.28
C HIS A 350 23.52 7.95 -0.14
N CYS A 351 22.80 7.01 -0.74
CA CYS A 351 22.23 7.13 -2.08
C CYS A 351 21.27 8.33 -2.18
N LEU A 352 20.38 8.51 -1.18
CA LEU A 352 19.51 9.68 -1.06
C LEU A 352 20.32 10.99 -1.01
N GLY A 353 21.36 11.05 -0.17
CA GLY A 353 22.21 12.23 -0.04
C GLY A 353 22.88 12.61 -1.36
N GLU A 354 23.48 11.65 -2.06
CA GLU A 354 24.11 11.89 -3.37
C GLU A 354 23.09 12.32 -4.42
N PHE A 355 21.92 11.69 -4.46
CA PHE A 355 20.85 12.07 -5.36
C PHE A 355 20.41 13.53 -5.13
N VAL A 356 20.16 13.94 -3.89
CA VAL A 356 19.78 15.31 -3.54
C VAL A 356 20.85 16.32 -3.98
N GLU A 357 22.13 16.05 -3.73
CA GLU A 357 23.23 16.94 -4.14
C GLU A 357 23.39 17.04 -5.67
N ARG A 358 23.03 15.99 -6.41
CA ARG A 358 23.06 16.00 -7.88
C ARG A 358 21.88 16.77 -8.46
N ILE A 359 20.65 16.49 -8.01
CA ILE A 359 19.43 17.11 -8.56
C ILE A 359 19.36 18.61 -8.20
N ARG A 360 19.91 19.01 -7.06
CA ARG A 360 20.03 20.42 -6.63
C ARG A 360 20.78 21.30 -7.65
N LYS A 361 21.67 20.71 -8.46
CA LYS A 361 22.45 21.40 -9.48
C LYS A 361 21.74 21.54 -10.82
N THR A 362 20.55 21.01 -10.93
CA THR A 362 19.73 21.05 -12.16
C THR A 362 18.63 22.14 -12.07
N PRO A 363 18.13 22.66 -13.18
CA PRO A 363 17.01 23.61 -13.18
C PRO A 363 15.73 23.04 -12.55
N VAL A 364 15.54 21.72 -12.61
CA VAL A 364 14.39 21.01 -12.02
C VAL A 364 14.24 21.31 -10.52
N TRP A 365 15.36 21.47 -9.82
CA TRP A 365 15.35 21.78 -8.39
C TRP A 365 14.47 22.98 -8.01
N ASN A 366 14.41 24.01 -8.85
CA ASN A 366 13.75 25.28 -8.52
C ASN A 366 12.24 25.12 -8.26
N ASN A 367 11.58 24.16 -8.93
CA ASN A 367 10.15 23.87 -8.76
C ASN A 367 9.90 22.52 -8.09
N LEU A 368 10.94 21.84 -7.63
CA LEU A 368 10.83 20.46 -7.11
C LEU A 368 10.42 20.46 -5.64
N LEU A 369 9.43 19.64 -5.30
CA LEU A 369 9.11 19.18 -3.96
C LEU A 369 9.52 17.71 -3.84
N ILE A 370 10.46 17.40 -2.95
CA ILE A 370 10.81 16.04 -2.56
C ILE A 370 10.17 15.76 -1.20
N VAL A 371 9.38 14.71 -1.10
CA VAL A 371 8.80 14.19 0.14
C VAL A 371 9.45 12.85 0.44
N CYS A 372 10.25 12.78 1.50
CA CYS A 372 10.86 11.54 1.98
C CYS A 372 10.11 11.05 3.22
N LEU A 373 9.59 9.81 3.18
CA LEU A 373 9.02 9.13 4.32
C LEU A 373 9.12 7.61 4.10
N PRO A 374 9.15 6.77 5.15
CA PRO A 374 9.12 5.32 4.96
C PRO A 374 7.69 4.80 4.74
N ASP A 375 7.61 3.60 4.19
CA ASP A 375 6.37 2.82 4.07
C ASP A 375 5.90 2.29 5.44
N HIS A 376 6.83 1.88 6.29
CA HIS A 376 6.62 1.51 7.70
C HIS A 376 7.88 1.74 8.51
N GLY A 377 7.76 1.62 9.82
CA GLY A 377 8.93 1.64 10.69
C GLY A 377 9.60 0.28 10.79
N PHE A 378 10.77 0.25 11.39
CA PHE A 378 11.55 -0.96 11.56
C PHE A 378 11.90 -1.23 13.01
N TYR A 379 11.93 -2.52 13.35
CA TYR A 379 12.27 -2.98 14.69
C TYR A 379 13.79 -3.14 14.87
N TYR A 380 14.37 -2.26 15.69
CA TYR A 380 15.78 -2.31 16.01
C TYR A 380 16.07 -1.64 17.36
N PRO A 381 16.93 -2.21 18.23
CA PRO A 381 17.53 -3.55 18.13
C PRO A 381 16.48 -4.66 18.27
N ALA A 382 16.79 -5.86 17.74
CA ALA A 382 15.86 -7.00 17.70
C ALA A 382 15.43 -7.56 19.08
N GLU A 383 16.08 -7.14 20.15
CA GLU A 383 15.81 -7.57 21.52
C GLU A 383 14.68 -6.80 22.24
N GLY A 384 14.01 -5.88 21.55
CA GLY A 384 12.94 -5.07 22.11
C GLY A 384 11.58 -5.77 22.14
N ASN A 385 10.57 -5.08 22.66
CA ASN A 385 9.18 -5.52 22.65
C ASN A 385 8.53 -5.15 21.31
N GLY A 386 7.96 -6.12 20.56
CA GLY A 386 7.24 -5.91 19.30
C GLY A 386 6.02 -4.97 19.37
N HIS A 387 5.65 -4.54 20.56
CA HIS A 387 4.58 -3.56 20.83
C HIS A 387 5.13 -2.16 21.20
N ASP A 388 6.42 -1.90 21.01
CA ASP A 388 7.01 -0.58 21.26
C ASP A 388 6.51 0.42 20.20
N ALA A 389 5.93 1.53 20.66
CA ALA A 389 5.45 2.60 19.76
C ALA A 389 6.56 3.20 18.87
N ARG A 390 7.83 3.12 19.30
CA ARG A 390 8.99 3.57 18.50
C ARG A 390 9.14 2.85 17.17
N ILE A 391 8.61 1.61 17.05
CA ILE A 391 8.61 0.86 15.79
C ILE A 391 7.77 1.58 14.73
N HIS A 392 6.70 2.24 15.14
CA HIS A 392 5.81 2.98 14.24
C HIS A 392 6.20 4.45 14.09
N HIS A 393 7.12 4.97 14.90
CA HIS A 393 7.66 6.30 14.73
C HIS A 393 8.56 6.35 13.48
N ILE A 394 8.28 7.28 12.56
CA ILE A 394 8.95 7.40 11.27
C ILE A 394 9.35 8.84 10.99
N PRO A 395 10.47 9.07 10.27
CA PRO A 395 10.79 10.39 9.76
C PRO A 395 9.85 10.79 8.62
N MET A 396 9.53 12.09 8.50
CA MET A 396 9.01 12.68 7.27
C MET A 396 9.75 13.99 7.01
N LEU A 397 10.25 14.17 5.79
CA LEU A 397 11.05 15.32 5.39
C LEU A 397 10.58 15.84 4.03
N TRP A 398 10.28 17.13 3.94
CA TRP A 398 9.98 17.80 2.68
C TRP A 398 11.13 18.74 2.30
N LEU A 399 11.65 18.58 1.07
CA LEU A 399 12.81 19.28 0.53
C LEU A 399 12.53 19.86 -0.85
N GLY A 400 13.42 20.69 -1.33
CA GLY A 400 13.44 21.20 -2.71
C GLY A 400 13.19 22.68 -2.81
N GLY A 401 13.38 23.21 -4.00
CA GLY A 401 13.20 24.65 -4.27
C GLY A 401 11.76 25.14 -4.15
N ALA A 402 10.78 24.23 -4.20
CA ALA A 402 9.38 24.57 -3.97
C ALA A 402 9.04 24.84 -2.49
N VAL A 403 9.91 24.48 -1.55
CA VAL A 403 9.74 24.72 -0.11
C VAL A 403 10.04 26.19 0.21
N LYS A 404 9.15 26.87 0.95
CA LYS A 404 9.34 28.30 1.31
C LYS A 404 10.56 28.54 2.19
N GLN A 405 10.68 27.77 3.27
CA GLN A 405 11.75 27.86 4.25
C GLN A 405 11.82 26.61 5.11
N PRO A 406 12.99 26.31 5.69
CA PRO A 406 13.12 25.25 6.69
C PRO A 406 12.17 25.48 7.88
N MET A 407 11.55 24.41 8.36
CA MET A 407 10.62 24.43 9.47
C MET A 407 10.59 23.09 10.19
N VAL A 408 10.41 23.10 11.51
CA VAL A 408 10.16 21.88 12.30
C VAL A 408 8.70 21.84 12.70
N ILE A 409 8.03 20.73 12.41
CA ILE A 409 6.62 20.46 12.74
C ILE A 409 6.58 19.33 13.76
N ASN A 410 6.10 19.65 14.97
CA ASN A 410 6.08 18.74 16.12
C ASN A 410 4.67 18.15 16.40
N GLN A 411 3.70 18.41 15.53
CA GLN A 411 2.36 17.86 15.67
C GLN A 411 2.36 16.36 15.44
N VAL A 412 1.69 15.62 16.32
CA VAL A 412 1.48 14.18 16.14
C VAL A 412 0.61 13.95 14.92
N MET A 413 1.07 13.10 14.02
CA MET A 413 0.37 12.77 12.78
C MET A 413 0.60 11.32 12.38
N ASN A 414 -0.20 10.84 11.45
CA ASN A 414 0.03 9.57 10.77
C ASN A 414 0.64 9.77 9.38
N GLN A 415 1.29 8.73 8.89
CA GLN A 415 1.77 8.61 7.51
C GLN A 415 0.67 8.92 6.48
N ARG A 416 -0.54 8.41 6.67
CA ARG A 416 -1.70 8.62 5.79
C ARG A 416 -2.15 10.10 5.72
N ASP A 417 -1.82 10.92 6.69
CA ASP A 417 -2.15 12.35 6.71
C ASP A 417 -1.35 13.14 5.66
N LEU A 418 -0.34 12.51 5.04
CA LEU A 418 0.37 13.08 3.90
C LEU A 418 -0.58 13.44 2.76
N ALA A 419 -1.55 12.58 2.42
CA ALA A 419 -2.42 12.78 1.27
C ALA A 419 -3.23 14.10 1.38
N ALA A 420 -3.99 14.27 2.45
CA ALA A 420 -4.77 15.50 2.67
C ALA A 420 -3.86 16.72 2.85
N THR A 421 -2.75 16.59 3.59
CA THR A 421 -1.82 17.70 3.84
C THR A 421 -1.16 18.17 2.54
N LEU A 422 -0.68 17.26 1.70
CA LEU A 422 -0.06 17.59 0.41
C LEU A 422 -1.07 18.24 -0.55
N LEU A 423 -2.23 17.60 -0.74
CA LEU A 423 -3.26 18.11 -1.65
C LEU A 423 -3.78 19.49 -1.22
N ALA A 424 -3.92 19.74 0.08
CA ALA A 424 -4.26 21.05 0.61
C ALA A 424 -3.21 22.12 0.27
N GLN A 425 -1.90 21.78 0.33
CA GLN A 425 -0.84 22.69 -0.10
C GLN A 425 -0.96 23.08 -1.58
N LEU A 426 -1.46 22.17 -2.41
CA LEU A 426 -1.67 22.39 -3.84
C LEU A 426 -3.01 23.09 -4.16
N GLY A 427 -3.91 23.22 -3.18
CA GLY A 427 -5.28 23.72 -3.38
C GLY A 427 -6.18 22.73 -4.09
N ILE A 428 -5.86 21.43 -4.04
CA ILE A 428 -6.63 20.35 -4.64
C ILE A 428 -7.61 19.78 -3.61
N ASP A 429 -8.86 19.51 -4.04
CA ASP A 429 -9.86 18.89 -3.18
C ASP A 429 -9.43 17.49 -2.72
N HIS A 430 -9.47 17.27 -1.42
CA HIS A 430 -9.08 16.04 -0.75
C HIS A 430 -10.20 15.45 0.14
N SER A 431 -11.44 15.91 -0.04
CA SER A 431 -12.60 15.48 0.73
C SER A 431 -12.91 13.98 0.63
N GLU A 432 -12.45 13.30 -0.43
CA GLU A 432 -12.58 11.85 -0.63
C GLU A 432 -11.66 11.02 0.29
N PHE A 433 -10.66 11.65 0.91
CA PHE A 433 -9.67 10.98 1.75
C PHE A 433 -10.14 10.89 3.21
N ASN A 434 -11.22 10.16 3.46
CA ASN A 434 -11.95 10.12 4.73
C ASN A 434 -11.10 9.81 5.98
N PHE A 435 -9.94 9.18 5.81
CA PHE A 435 -9.04 8.82 6.92
C PHE A 435 -7.75 9.65 6.95
N SER A 436 -7.57 10.60 6.05
CA SER A 436 -6.41 11.49 5.99
C SER A 436 -6.79 12.89 6.44
N ARG A 437 -5.94 13.53 7.24
CA ARG A 437 -6.17 14.84 7.81
C ARG A 437 -5.15 15.84 7.29
N ASN A 438 -5.58 17.06 6.98
CA ASN A 438 -4.66 18.16 6.74
C ASN A 438 -4.14 18.67 8.09
N ILE A 439 -2.93 18.25 8.47
CA ILE A 439 -2.35 18.59 9.78
C ILE A 439 -1.94 20.05 9.92
N LEU A 440 -1.93 20.80 8.84
CA LEU A 440 -1.63 22.23 8.79
C LEU A 440 -2.88 23.10 8.80
N SER A 441 -4.04 22.46 8.83
CA SER A 441 -5.34 23.13 8.92
C SER A 441 -5.62 23.68 10.32
N THR A 442 -6.34 24.81 10.39
CA THR A 442 -6.91 25.30 11.64
C THR A 442 -7.94 24.34 12.25
N ALA A 443 -8.49 23.43 11.45
CA ALA A 443 -9.40 22.37 11.91
C ALA A 443 -8.68 21.22 12.61
N TYR A 444 -7.35 21.09 12.48
CA TYR A 444 -6.56 20.06 13.14
C TYR A 444 -6.32 20.36 14.63
N THR A 445 -7.38 20.30 15.41
CA THR A 445 -7.37 20.70 16.84
C THR A 445 -7.03 19.57 17.80
N TYR A 446 -7.12 18.32 17.35
CA TYR A 446 -6.80 17.14 18.15
C TYR A 446 -5.76 16.25 17.43
N PRO A 447 -4.45 16.50 17.65
CA PRO A 447 -3.37 15.70 17.09
C PRO A 447 -3.32 14.30 17.72
N PHE A 448 -3.40 13.25 16.90
CA PHE A 448 -3.24 11.86 17.34
C PHE A 448 -2.60 11.01 16.25
N ALA A 449 -2.11 9.85 16.63
CA ALA A 449 -1.69 8.78 15.73
C ALA A 449 -2.47 7.49 16.04
N TYR A 450 -2.77 6.74 14.99
CA TYR A 450 -3.42 5.44 15.07
C TYR A 450 -2.72 4.47 14.13
N TRP A 451 -2.39 3.29 14.60
CA TRP A 451 -1.82 2.24 13.77
C TRP A 451 -2.36 0.87 14.13
N THR A 452 -2.19 -0.09 13.23
CA THR A 452 -2.59 -1.48 13.43
C THR A 452 -1.38 -2.41 13.43
N PHE A 453 -1.50 -3.48 14.20
CA PHE A 453 -0.56 -4.60 14.23
C PHE A 453 -1.34 -5.92 14.21
N GLY A 454 -0.67 -7.04 14.09
CA GLY A 454 -1.34 -8.34 14.01
C GLY A 454 -2.22 -8.61 15.24
N GLY A 455 -3.56 -8.61 15.06
CA GLY A 455 -4.55 -8.83 16.11
C GLY A 455 -4.83 -7.62 17.00
N GLY A 456 -4.39 -6.40 16.66
CA GLY A 456 -4.58 -5.24 17.50
C GLY A 456 -4.47 -3.89 16.80
N PHE A 457 -4.73 -2.85 17.60
CA PHE A 457 -4.48 -1.47 17.23
C PHE A 457 -3.84 -0.68 18.37
N ALA A 458 -3.28 0.45 18.03
CA ALA A 458 -2.81 1.44 18.99
C ALA A 458 -3.39 2.82 18.68
N PHE A 459 -3.62 3.59 19.73
CA PHE A 459 -3.99 5.00 19.69
C PHE A 459 -3.04 5.81 20.56
N ALA A 460 -2.47 6.87 19.99
CA ALA A 460 -1.52 7.75 20.66
C ALA A 460 -1.93 9.21 20.50
N ASP A 461 -1.89 9.97 21.58
CA ASP A 461 -2.11 11.42 21.59
C ASP A 461 -1.14 12.11 22.57
N SER A 462 -1.37 13.39 22.86
CA SER A 462 -0.53 14.16 23.79
C SER A 462 -0.55 13.62 25.23
N THR A 463 -1.51 12.76 25.59
CA THR A 463 -1.65 12.19 26.94
C THR A 463 -0.98 10.83 27.08
N GLY A 464 -0.65 10.17 25.97
CA GLY A 464 0.04 8.88 26.00
C GLY A 464 -0.36 7.93 24.88
N VAL A 465 -0.07 6.64 25.08
CA VAL A 465 -0.30 5.57 24.11
C VAL A 465 -1.06 4.43 24.76
N THR A 466 -2.07 3.91 24.06
CA THR A 466 -2.81 2.70 24.44
C THR A 466 -2.76 1.69 23.29
N LEU A 467 -2.33 0.46 23.56
CA LEU A 467 -2.40 -0.68 22.65
C LEU A 467 -3.52 -1.61 23.08
N VAL A 468 -4.33 -2.06 22.14
CA VAL A 468 -5.50 -2.92 22.38
C VAL A 468 -5.37 -4.23 21.61
N ASP A 469 -5.54 -5.36 22.31
CA ASP A 469 -5.75 -6.67 21.70
C ASP A 469 -7.23 -6.79 21.32
N ILE A 470 -7.49 -6.90 20.03
CA ILE A 470 -8.87 -6.99 19.50
C ILE A 470 -9.52 -8.32 19.87
N ASN A 471 -8.74 -9.42 19.91
CA ASN A 471 -9.28 -10.75 20.17
C ASN A 471 -9.66 -10.92 21.66
N ALA A 472 -8.87 -10.32 22.55
CA ALA A 472 -9.13 -10.34 23.99
C ALA A 472 -10.03 -9.18 24.45
N ASP A 473 -10.29 -8.21 23.58
CA ASP A 473 -11.03 -6.97 23.81
C ASP A 473 -10.55 -6.20 25.07
N ARG A 474 -9.23 -6.08 25.22
CA ARG A 474 -8.61 -5.43 26.38
C ARG A 474 -7.32 -4.70 26.01
N PRO A 475 -6.92 -3.68 26.80
CA PRO A 475 -5.63 -3.05 26.63
C PRO A 475 -4.48 -4.05 26.96
N MET A 476 -3.44 -3.99 26.11
CA MET A 476 -2.16 -4.70 26.30
C MET A 476 -1.12 -3.81 26.97
N LEU A 477 -1.17 -2.50 26.65
CA LEU A 477 -0.23 -1.50 27.13
C LEU A 477 -0.93 -0.16 27.23
N GLU A 478 -0.69 0.55 28.32
CA GLU A 478 -1.18 1.92 28.55
C GLU A 478 -0.09 2.74 29.23
N ILE A 479 0.40 3.76 28.55
CA ILE A 479 1.49 4.63 29.02
C ILE A 479 1.06 6.10 28.87
N PRO A 480 1.28 6.95 29.87
CA PRO A 480 1.80 6.67 31.23
C PRO A 480 0.74 6.06 32.16
N SER A 481 -0.53 6.11 31.79
CA SER A 481 -1.66 5.67 32.59
C SER A 481 -2.82 5.17 31.71
N PRO A 482 -3.74 4.37 32.29
CA PRO A 482 -4.99 4.00 31.62
C PRO A 482 -5.79 5.23 31.15
N ASP A 483 -6.37 5.11 29.94
CA ASP A 483 -7.28 6.12 29.39
C ASP A 483 -8.33 5.45 28.49
N GLU A 484 -9.54 5.36 28.99
CA GLU A 484 -10.67 4.77 28.29
C GLU A 484 -11.02 5.50 26.99
N ASN A 485 -10.80 6.81 26.91
CA ASN A 485 -11.08 7.58 25.70
C ASN A 485 -10.17 7.18 24.54
N ARG A 486 -8.89 6.83 24.80
CA ARG A 486 -8.00 6.32 23.76
C ARG A 486 -8.50 4.99 23.20
N ILE A 487 -9.05 4.12 24.06
CA ILE A 487 -9.64 2.83 23.66
C ILE A 487 -10.91 3.08 22.82
N LEU A 488 -11.83 3.93 23.28
CA LEU A 488 -13.08 4.23 22.58
C LEU A 488 -12.83 4.87 21.20
N ARG A 489 -11.92 5.84 21.12
CA ARG A 489 -11.51 6.48 19.86
C ARG A 489 -10.88 5.47 18.88
N GLY A 490 -9.99 4.63 19.39
CA GLY A 490 -9.36 3.57 18.57
C GLY A 490 -10.38 2.56 18.04
N LYS A 491 -11.33 2.13 18.85
CA LYS A 491 -12.44 1.25 18.45
C LYS A 491 -13.35 1.92 17.42
N ALA A 492 -13.63 3.22 17.55
CA ALA A 492 -14.44 3.96 16.59
C ALA A 492 -13.74 4.05 15.23
N ILE A 493 -12.42 4.29 15.20
CA ILE A 493 -11.63 4.27 13.94
C ILE A 493 -11.66 2.86 13.34
N LEU A 494 -11.44 1.81 14.14
CA LEU A 494 -11.43 0.44 13.66
C LEU A 494 -12.77 0.06 13.02
N GLN A 495 -13.87 0.26 13.72
CA GLN A 495 -15.22 -0.03 13.20
C GLN A 495 -15.53 0.78 11.95
N SER A 496 -15.28 2.10 11.94
CA SER A 496 -15.50 2.96 10.77
C SER A 496 -14.67 2.54 9.56
N SER A 497 -13.44 2.03 9.79
CA SER A 497 -12.59 1.53 8.71
C SER A 497 -13.15 0.26 8.05
N TYR A 498 -13.70 -0.65 8.85
CA TYR A 498 -14.30 -1.88 8.34
C TYR A 498 -15.65 -1.63 7.68
N ASP A 499 -16.44 -0.69 8.20
CA ASP A 499 -17.69 -0.26 7.58
C ASP A 499 -17.43 0.36 6.19
N ASP A 500 -16.51 1.33 6.09
CA ASP A 500 -16.10 1.94 4.81
C ASP A 500 -15.55 0.88 3.83
N LEU A 501 -14.74 -0.06 4.30
CA LEU A 501 -14.25 -1.16 3.45
C LEU A 501 -15.39 -2.08 3.00
N GLY A 502 -16.42 -2.31 3.81
CA GLY A 502 -17.62 -3.06 3.45
C GLY A 502 -18.41 -2.38 2.35
N GLU A 503 -18.61 -1.08 2.44
CA GLU A 503 -19.37 -0.26 1.50
C GLU A 503 -18.67 -0.11 0.14
N ARG A 504 -17.34 -0.08 0.10
CA ARG A 504 -16.55 -0.09 -1.14
C ARG A 504 -16.74 -1.42 -1.90
#